data_8e8bcaeef555819994c129a10ba51850
#
_entry.id   8e8bcaeef555819994c129a10ba51850
#
_cell.length_a   1.000
_cell.length_b   1.000
_cell.length_c   1.000
_cell.angle_alpha   90.00
_cell.angle_beta   90.00
_cell.angle_gamma   90.00
#
_symmetry.space_group_name_H-M   'P 1'
#
loop_
_entity.id
_entity.type
_entity.pdbx_description
1 polymer ?
#
loop_
_entity_poly.entity_id
_entity_poly.type
_entity_poly.pdbx_seq_one_letter_code
_entity_poly.pdbx_strand_id
1 'polypeptide(L)'
;SYPLFSDKGKRFLLVVAAFIGSIIFIIGLNLVIELLDRTLRDAERARRLTGMNILGAFTGRNSQLKYRGFVKTCNRISAAYACNRLTPYIKKGDTLCINILSLEEKEGKTFISRYFQESWEELGFNVKYLRIGQDIPIDASLLMAERIEKHIQLESRPDILIVEYPAIQQYGTPSHLLGSSQ
;
A
#
# COMPACT_ATOMS: atom_id res chain seq x y z
N SER A 1 2.79 -38.09 63.21
CA SER A 1 1.54 -37.35 63.08
C SER A 1 1.64 -36.43 61.85
N TYR A 2 0.90 -36.73 60.81
CA TYR A 2 0.80 -35.87 59.64
C TYR A 2 -0.14 -34.70 59.96
N PRO A 3 0.21 -33.45 59.58
CA PRO A 3 -0.67 -32.31 59.78
C PRO A 3 -1.88 -32.43 58.87
N LEU A 4 -3.03 -32.65 59.44
CA LEU A 4 -4.33 -32.77 58.78
C LEU A 4 -4.98 -31.45 58.36
N PHE A 5 -4.28 -30.32 58.53
CA PHE A 5 -4.81 -29.02 58.13
C PHE A 5 -4.34 -28.65 56.73
N SER A 6 -5.25 -28.79 55.77
CA SER A 6 -5.09 -28.25 54.43
C SER A 6 -5.02 -26.73 54.51
N ASP A 7 -3.88 -26.18 54.19
CA ASP A 7 -3.58 -24.74 54.18
C ASP A 7 -4.35 -24.05 53.04
N LYS A 8 -5.65 -23.84 53.19
CA LYS A 8 -6.58 -23.30 52.20
C LYS A 8 -6.12 -21.91 51.69
N GLY A 9 -5.44 -21.12 52.51
CA GLY A 9 -4.93 -19.80 52.15
C GLY A 9 -3.80 -19.86 51.13
N LYS A 10 -2.91 -20.84 51.25
CA LYS A 10 -1.79 -20.98 50.28
C LYS A 10 -2.27 -21.46 48.91
N ARG A 11 -3.29 -22.32 48.86
CA ARG A 11 -3.87 -22.76 47.57
C ARG A 11 -4.57 -21.63 46.84
N PHE A 12 -5.29 -20.77 47.54
CA PHE A 12 -5.93 -19.61 46.97
C PHE A 12 -4.90 -18.61 46.43
N LEU A 13 -3.84 -18.34 47.19
CA LEU A 13 -2.75 -17.47 46.78
C LEU A 13 -2.04 -17.99 45.50
N LEU A 14 -1.81 -19.31 45.41
CA LEU A 14 -1.23 -19.93 44.21
C LEU A 14 -2.13 -19.77 42.97
N VAL A 15 -3.43 -19.94 43.11
CA VAL A 15 -4.40 -19.80 42.02
C VAL A 15 -4.40 -18.32 41.52
N VAL A 16 -4.44 -17.38 42.45
CA VAL A 16 -4.39 -15.95 42.08
C VAL A 16 -3.06 -15.58 41.39
N ALA A 17 -1.95 -16.09 41.93
CA ALA A 17 -0.64 -15.86 41.32
C ALA A 17 -0.54 -16.48 39.93
N ALA A 18 -1.05 -17.68 39.73
CA ALA A 18 -1.08 -18.31 38.41
C ALA A 18 -1.97 -17.55 37.42
N PHE A 19 -3.10 -17.02 37.88
CA PHE A 19 -3.99 -16.22 37.04
C PHE A 19 -3.34 -14.93 36.62
N ILE A 20 -2.71 -14.19 37.53
CA ILE A 20 -1.97 -12.95 37.21
C ILE A 20 -0.79 -13.27 36.29
N GLY A 21 -0.04 -14.34 36.56
CA GLY A 21 1.08 -14.77 35.73
C GLY A 21 0.65 -15.11 34.29
N SER A 22 -0.50 -15.76 34.10
CA SER A 22 -1.02 -16.07 32.77
C SER A 22 -1.45 -14.82 31.99
N ILE A 23 -2.03 -13.82 32.67
CA ILE A 23 -2.36 -12.53 32.03
C ILE A 23 -1.08 -11.82 31.58
N ILE A 24 -0.07 -11.73 32.45
CA ILE A 24 1.21 -11.10 32.12
C ILE A 24 1.88 -11.83 30.94
N PHE A 25 1.85 -13.17 30.95
CA PHE A 25 2.41 -13.99 29.88
C PHE A 25 1.71 -13.74 28.55
N ILE A 26 0.38 -13.69 28.52
CA ILE A 26 -0.40 -13.42 27.29
C ILE A 26 -0.09 -12.02 26.75
N ILE A 27 -0.06 -11.01 27.63
CA ILE A 27 0.28 -9.63 27.22
C ILE A 27 1.72 -9.57 26.70
N GLY A 28 2.67 -10.19 27.39
CA GLY A 28 4.07 -10.25 26.96
C GLY A 28 4.24 -10.94 25.62
N LEU A 29 3.56 -12.07 25.42
CA LEU A 29 3.59 -12.80 24.13
C LEU A 29 3.02 -11.95 22.99
N ASN A 30 1.89 -11.29 23.19
CA ASN A 30 1.33 -10.38 22.18
C ASN A 30 2.27 -9.21 21.86
N LEU A 31 2.93 -8.64 22.86
CA LEU A 31 3.92 -7.60 22.70
C LEU A 31 5.13 -8.07 21.86
N VAL A 32 5.62 -9.28 22.14
CA VAL A 32 6.72 -9.88 21.37
C VAL A 32 6.30 -10.12 19.91
N ILE A 33 5.10 -10.65 19.68
CA ILE A 33 4.56 -10.85 18.33
C ILE A 33 4.47 -9.50 17.60
N GLU A 34 3.95 -8.45 18.24
CA GLU A 34 3.83 -7.12 17.65
C GLU A 34 5.22 -6.50 17.34
N LEU A 35 6.22 -6.70 18.20
CA LEU A 35 7.60 -6.24 17.97
C LEU A 35 8.29 -6.99 16.83
N LEU A 36 8.00 -8.29 16.66
CA LEU A 36 8.53 -9.12 15.59
C LEU A 36 7.78 -8.92 14.27
N ASP A 37 6.56 -8.38 14.32
CA ASP A 37 5.79 -8.10 13.11
C ASP A 37 6.43 -6.96 12.32
N ARG A 38 7.07 -7.31 11.20
CA ARG A 38 7.71 -6.37 10.28
C ARG A 38 6.78 -5.87 9.18
N THR A 39 5.48 -6.16 9.26
CA THR A 39 4.54 -5.72 8.24
C THR A 39 4.35 -4.21 8.24
N LEU A 40 4.15 -3.65 7.05
CA LEU A 40 3.89 -2.23 6.83
C LEU A 40 2.41 -1.89 7.08
N ARG A 41 1.93 -2.11 8.30
CA ARG A 41 0.52 -1.88 8.67
C ARG A 41 0.17 -0.41 8.84
N ASP A 42 1.16 0.40 9.18
CA ASP A 42 1.00 1.81 9.49
C ASP A 42 1.85 2.67 8.55
N ALA A 43 1.28 3.78 8.07
CA ALA A 43 1.94 4.72 7.17
C ALA A 43 3.22 5.32 7.80
N GLU A 44 3.19 5.61 9.09
CA GLU A 44 4.35 6.15 9.81
C GLU A 44 5.50 5.14 9.88
N ARG A 45 5.17 3.86 10.13
CA ARG A 45 6.16 2.78 10.12
C ARG A 45 6.73 2.55 8.73
N ALA A 46 5.88 2.58 7.69
CA ALA A 46 6.30 2.50 6.30
C ALA A 46 7.28 3.62 5.96
N ARG A 47 6.96 4.87 6.32
CA ARG A 47 7.82 6.03 6.11
C ARG A 47 9.18 5.88 6.80
N ARG A 48 9.21 5.42 8.07
CA ARG A 48 10.46 5.23 8.81
C ARG A 48 11.36 4.15 8.20
N LEU A 49 10.77 3.06 7.72
CA LEU A 49 11.52 1.92 7.18
C LEU A 49 12.01 2.16 5.76
N THR A 50 11.23 2.86 4.93
CA THR A 50 11.54 3.07 3.51
C THR A 50 12.20 4.41 3.24
N GLY A 51 12.06 5.39 4.15
CA GLY A 51 12.46 6.79 3.90
C GLY A 51 11.55 7.52 2.90
N MET A 52 10.53 6.86 2.36
CA MET A 52 9.65 7.42 1.33
C MET A 52 8.48 8.21 1.92
N ASN A 53 8.01 9.22 1.20
CA ASN A 53 6.80 9.92 1.56
C ASN A 53 5.57 9.07 1.25
N ILE A 54 4.75 8.79 2.26
CA ILE A 54 3.50 8.07 2.09
C ILE A 54 2.40 9.07 1.71
N LEU A 55 1.86 8.93 0.51
CA LEU A 55 0.81 9.81 -0.02
C LEU A 55 -0.59 9.38 0.39
N GLY A 56 -0.80 8.09 0.66
CA GLY A 56 -2.10 7.57 1.06
C GLY A 56 -2.04 6.09 1.43
N ALA A 57 -3.10 5.61 2.05
CA ALA A 57 -3.29 4.21 2.37
C ALA A 57 -4.64 3.76 1.82
N PHE A 58 -4.67 2.61 1.16
CA PHE A 58 -5.87 2.03 0.60
C PHE A 58 -6.28 0.79 1.37
N THR A 59 -7.55 0.69 1.68
CA THR A 59 -8.10 -0.49 2.33
C THR A 59 -8.33 -1.59 1.31
N GLY A 60 -7.80 -2.77 1.57
CA GLY A 60 -8.01 -3.94 0.73
C GLY A 60 -9.48 -4.31 0.58
N ARG A 61 -9.79 -5.14 -0.41
CA ARG A 61 -11.15 -5.59 -0.68
C ARG A 61 -11.68 -6.42 0.49
N ASN A 62 -12.62 -5.86 1.25
CA ASN A 62 -13.31 -6.62 2.29
C ASN A 62 -14.36 -7.55 1.66
N SER A 63 -14.36 -8.83 2.03
CA SER A 63 -15.32 -9.82 1.57
C SER A 63 -16.73 -9.62 2.18
N GLN A 64 -16.82 -8.92 3.31
CA GLN A 64 -18.10 -8.68 3.99
C GLN A 64 -18.89 -7.57 3.28
N LEU A 65 -20.06 -7.94 2.76
CA LEU A 65 -20.98 -7.04 2.05
C LEU A 65 -21.33 -5.78 2.85
N LYS A 66 -21.43 -5.89 4.17
CA LYS A 66 -21.80 -4.80 5.09
C LYS A 66 -20.83 -3.60 5.03
N TYR A 67 -19.56 -3.83 4.78
CA TYR A 67 -18.52 -2.77 4.82
C TYR A 67 -18.07 -2.28 3.45
N ARG A 68 -18.62 -2.84 2.36
CA ARG A 68 -18.21 -2.47 0.99
C ARG A 68 -18.38 -0.98 0.68
N GLY A 69 -19.49 -0.38 1.09
CA GLY A 69 -19.73 1.04 0.89
C GLY A 69 -18.72 1.91 1.63
N PHE A 70 -18.46 1.59 2.88
CA PHE A 70 -17.49 2.30 3.71
C PHE A 70 -16.07 2.18 3.13
N VAL A 71 -15.63 0.99 2.76
CA VAL A 71 -14.31 0.75 2.12
C VAL A 71 -14.17 1.54 0.83
N LYS A 72 -15.21 1.55 -0.02
CA LYS A 72 -15.22 2.35 -1.26
C LYS A 72 -15.05 3.84 -0.97
N THR A 73 -15.78 4.36 0.01
CA THR A 73 -15.68 5.77 0.40
C THR A 73 -14.31 6.12 0.95
N CYS A 74 -13.73 5.29 1.83
CA CYS A 74 -12.38 5.49 2.36
C CYS A 74 -11.34 5.52 1.23
N ASN A 75 -11.41 4.60 0.28
CA ASN A 75 -10.47 4.55 -0.83
C ASN A 75 -10.60 5.75 -1.77
N ARG A 76 -11.84 6.24 -2.02
CA ARG A 76 -12.05 7.48 -2.79
C ARG A 76 -11.41 8.69 -2.08
N ILE A 77 -11.60 8.81 -0.77
CA ILE A 77 -11.00 9.91 0.02
C ILE A 77 -9.46 9.81 -0.04
N SER A 78 -8.90 8.61 0.13
CA SER A 78 -7.44 8.40 0.04
C SER A 78 -6.89 8.74 -1.33
N ALA A 79 -7.59 8.36 -2.41
CA ALA A 79 -7.21 8.69 -3.77
C ALA A 79 -7.28 10.20 -4.03
N ALA A 80 -8.39 10.84 -3.67
CA ALA A 80 -8.57 12.28 -3.81
C ALA A 80 -7.49 13.06 -3.06
N TYR A 81 -7.13 12.63 -1.85
CA TYR A 81 -6.06 13.25 -1.08
C TYR A 81 -4.70 13.11 -1.77
N ALA A 82 -4.35 11.91 -2.26
CA ALA A 82 -3.11 11.67 -2.98
C ALA A 82 -3.07 12.47 -4.29
N CYS A 83 -4.15 12.47 -5.07
CA CYS A 83 -4.27 13.23 -6.31
C CYS A 83 -4.11 14.73 -6.08
N ASN A 84 -4.76 15.30 -5.06
CA ASN A 84 -4.63 16.71 -4.71
C ASN A 84 -3.18 17.10 -4.36
N ARG A 85 -2.42 16.21 -3.73
CA ARG A 85 -1.00 16.44 -3.44
C ARG A 85 -0.10 16.36 -4.68
N LEU A 86 -0.50 15.61 -5.68
CA LEU A 86 0.22 15.47 -6.96
C LEU A 86 -0.19 16.51 -8.00
N THR A 87 -1.39 17.07 -7.90
CA THR A 87 -1.91 18.08 -8.83
C THR A 87 -0.98 19.28 -9.05
N PRO A 88 -0.26 19.84 -8.04
CA PRO A 88 0.66 20.95 -8.26
C PRO A 88 1.83 20.64 -9.21
N TYR A 89 2.11 19.37 -9.48
CA TYR A 89 3.14 18.93 -10.41
C TYR A 89 2.65 18.92 -11.87
N ILE A 90 1.35 19.06 -12.10
CA ILE A 90 0.76 19.13 -13.44
C ILE A 90 1.08 20.52 -14.02
N LYS A 91 1.92 20.56 -15.04
CA LYS A 91 2.28 21.80 -15.74
C LYS A 91 1.45 21.94 -17.01
N LYS A 92 0.98 23.18 -17.29
CA LYS A 92 0.26 23.48 -18.54
C LYS A 92 1.13 23.14 -19.75
N GLY A 93 0.61 22.30 -20.64
CA GLY A 93 1.33 21.90 -21.86
C GLY A 93 2.33 20.76 -21.67
N ASP A 94 2.43 20.17 -20.48
CA ASP A 94 3.23 18.96 -20.20
C ASP A 94 2.35 17.83 -19.67
N THR A 95 2.71 16.58 -19.91
CA THR A 95 2.01 15.41 -19.41
C THR A 95 2.66 14.95 -18.12
N LEU A 96 1.89 14.88 -17.01
CA LEU A 96 2.38 14.27 -15.79
C LEU A 96 2.34 12.74 -15.95
N CYS A 97 3.49 12.10 -15.97
CA CYS A 97 3.60 10.65 -16.04
C CYS A 97 3.74 10.07 -14.63
N ILE A 98 2.84 9.12 -14.29
CA ILE A 98 2.84 8.42 -13.00
C ILE A 98 3.08 6.95 -13.25
N ASN A 99 4.20 6.45 -12.76
CA ASN A 99 4.59 5.06 -12.88
C ASN A 99 4.14 4.27 -11.65
N ILE A 100 3.34 3.23 -11.85
CA ILE A 100 2.86 2.36 -10.80
C ILE A 100 3.60 1.03 -10.85
N LEU A 101 4.34 0.76 -9.79
CA LEU A 101 5.20 -0.40 -9.62
C LEU A 101 4.70 -1.27 -8.47
N SER A 102 4.97 -2.56 -8.53
CA SER A 102 4.79 -3.49 -7.41
C SER A 102 5.90 -4.52 -7.39
N LEU A 103 6.16 -5.10 -6.24
CA LEU A 103 7.13 -6.20 -6.09
C LEU A 103 6.58 -7.48 -6.68
N GLU A 104 5.34 -7.82 -6.33
CA GLU A 104 4.66 -9.05 -6.73
C GLU A 104 3.41 -8.76 -7.56
N GLU A 105 2.86 -9.81 -8.17
CA GLU A 105 1.55 -9.73 -8.79
C GLU A 105 0.44 -9.65 -7.74
N LYS A 106 -0.71 -9.10 -8.15
CA LYS A 106 -1.93 -9.00 -7.32
C LYS A 106 -1.82 -8.11 -6.07
N GLU A 107 -0.80 -7.27 -5.97
CA GLU A 107 -0.65 -6.27 -4.89
C GLU A 107 -1.61 -5.07 -5.01
N GLY A 108 -2.50 -5.08 -5.99
CA GLY A 108 -3.55 -4.06 -6.12
C GLY A 108 -3.19 -2.85 -6.98
N LYS A 109 -2.16 -2.92 -7.83
CA LYS A 109 -1.79 -1.85 -8.78
C LYS A 109 -2.98 -1.33 -9.57
N THR A 110 -3.64 -2.22 -10.30
CA THR A 110 -4.82 -1.88 -11.12
C THR A 110 -5.96 -1.29 -10.29
N PHE A 111 -6.11 -1.74 -9.05
CA PHE A 111 -7.11 -1.21 -8.13
C PHE A 111 -6.83 0.25 -7.77
N ILE A 112 -5.59 0.57 -7.41
CA ILE A 112 -5.16 1.94 -7.06
C ILE A 112 -5.20 2.84 -8.30
N SER A 113 -4.70 2.37 -9.45
CA SER A 113 -4.69 3.10 -10.71
C SER A 113 -6.07 3.61 -11.10
N ARG A 114 -7.10 2.76 -10.97
CA ARG A 114 -8.49 3.14 -11.26
C ARG A 114 -9.01 4.22 -10.33
N TYR A 115 -8.73 4.16 -9.04
CA TYR A 115 -9.12 5.22 -8.11
C TYR A 115 -8.43 6.55 -8.42
N PHE A 116 -7.17 6.52 -8.84
CA PHE A 116 -6.46 7.73 -9.28
C PHE A 116 -7.06 8.27 -10.57
N GLN A 117 -7.30 7.42 -11.55
CA GLN A 117 -7.95 7.80 -12.79
C GLN A 117 -9.30 8.48 -12.52
N GLU A 118 -10.21 7.80 -11.80
CA GLU A 118 -11.52 8.34 -11.44
C GLU A 118 -11.41 9.68 -10.71
N SER A 119 -10.47 9.83 -9.77
CA SER A 119 -10.31 11.05 -8.98
C SER A 119 -9.85 12.24 -9.82
N TRP A 120 -8.94 12.06 -10.77
CA TRP A 120 -8.48 13.14 -11.65
C TRP A 120 -9.49 13.46 -12.76
N GLU A 121 -10.20 12.47 -13.28
CA GLU A 121 -11.30 12.68 -14.22
C GLU A 121 -12.44 13.49 -13.56
N GLU A 122 -12.77 13.22 -12.29
CA GLU A 122 -13.72 14.03 -11.49
C GLU A 122 -13.24 15.49 -11.32
N LEU A 123 -11.94 15.74 -11.32
CA LEU A 123 -11.33 17.08 -11.29
C LEU A 123 -11.25 17.75 -12.67
N GLY A 124 -11.65 17.06 -13.72
CA GLY A 124 -11.70 17.59 -15.10
C GLY A 124 -10.41 17.42 -15.90
N PHE A 125 -9.45 16.64 -15.42
CA PHE A 125 -8.21 16.33 -16.17
C PHE A 125 -8.45 15.21 -17.19
N ASN A 126 -7.75 15.31 -18.32
CA ASN A 126 -7.70 14.24 -19.32
C ASN A 126 -6.66 13.20 -18.87
N VAL A 127 -7.15 12.05 -18.43
CA VAL A 127 -6.31 10.97 -17.88
C VAL A 127 -6.26 9.79 -18.83
N LYS A 128 -5.05 9.33 -19.16
CA LYS A 128 -4.84 8.08 -19.89
C LYS A 128 -4.20 7.05 -18.97
N TYR A 129 -4.79 5.87 -18.91
CA TYR A 129 -4.26 4.74 -18.16
C TYR A 129 -3.80 3.65 -19.14
N LEU A 130 -2.59 3.16 -18.96
CA LEU A 130 -1.97 2.15 -19.81
C LEU A 130 -1.28 1.08 -18.95
N ARG A 131 -1.37 -0.16 -19.38
CA ARG A 131 -0.72 -1.31 -18.74
C ARG A 131 0.29 -1.93 -19.68
N ILE A 132 1.53 -1.93 -19.27
CA ILE A 132 2.59 -2.63 -20.01
C ILE A 132 2.40 -4.13 -19.88
N GLY A 133 2.38 -4.83 -21.01
CA GLY A 133 2.10 -6.25 -21.10
C GLY A 133 0.65 -6.60 -21.39
N GLN A 134 -0.27 -5.63 -21.37
CA GLN A 134 -1.67 -5.81 -21.77
C GLN A 134 -2.06 -4.85 -22.88
N ASP A 135 -1.92 -3.55 -22.65
CA ASP A 135 -2.29 -2.52 -23.61
C ASP A 135 -1.09 -2.17 -24.53
N ILE A 136 0.12 -2.37 -24.04
CA ILE A 136 1.38 -2.17 -24.78
C ILE A 136 2.23 -3.43 -24.61
N PRO A 137 2.82 -3.96 -25.70
CA PRO A 137 3.72 -5.11 -25.60
C PRO A 137 4.93 -4.79 -24.72
N ILE A 138 5.40 -5.81 -24.00
CA ILE A 138 6.61 -5.67 -23.20
C ILE A 138 7.81 -5.60 -24.13
N ASP A 139 8.43 -4.43 -24.21
CA ASP A 139 9.68 -4.24 -24.92
C ASP A 139 10.74 -3.75 -23.93
N ALA A 140 11.95 -4.29 -24.03
CA ALA A 140 13.07 -3.88 -23.20
C ALA A 140 13.40 -2.39 -23.35
N SER A 141 13.18 -1.82 -24.54
CA SER A 141 13.38 -0.40 -24.79
C SER A 141 12.40 0.49 -24.01
N LEU A 142 11.13 0.04 -23.84
CA LEU A 142 10.12 0.74 -23.06
C LEU A 142 10.41 0.64 -21.56
N LEU A 143 10.87 -0.52 -21.10
CA LEU A 143 11.25 -0.71 -19.69
C LEU A 143 12.48 0.09 -19.30
N MET A 144 13.35 0.40 -20.25
CA MET A 144 14.58 1.22 -20.06
C MET A 144 14.41 2.69 -20.41
N ALA A 145 13.24 3.09 -20.93
CA ALA A 145 13.00 4.46 -21.36
C ALA A 145 12.89 5.40 -20.15
N GLU A 146 13.75 6.42 -20.11
CA GLU A 146 13.71 7.46 -19.08
C GLU A 146 12.39 8.26 -19.11
N ARG A 147 11.78 8.38 -20.29
CA ARG A 147 10.52 9.07 -20.54
C ARG A 147 9.63 8.24 -21.45
N ILE A 148 8.79 7.43 -20.83
CA ILE A 148 7.92 6.50 -21.54
C ILE A 148 6.88 7.21 -22.44
N GLU A 149 6.44 8.40 -22.04
CA GLU A 149 5.49 9.22 -22.80
C GLU A 149 5.96 9.60 -24.21
N LYS A 150 7.28 9.59 -24.45
CA LYS A 150 7.86 9.87 -25.77
C LYS A 150 7.87 8.65 -26.70
N HIS A 151 7.79 7.45 -26.13
CA HIS A 151 7.86 6.19 -26.89
C HIS A 151 6.47 5.63 -27.21
N ILE A 152 5.43 6.13 -26.50
CA ILE A 152 4.06 5.72 -26.74
C ILE A 152 3.41 6.69 -27.71
N GLN A 153 2.97 6.18 -28.88
CA GLN A 153 2.16 6.96 -29.81
C GLN A 153 0.75 7.13 -29.22
N LEU A 154 0.50 8.27 -28.59
CA LEU A 154 -0.82 8.63 -28.10
C LEU A 154 -1.54 9.45 -29.16
N GLU A 155 -2.77 9.08 -29.49
CA GLU A 155 -3.63 9.83 -30.45
C GLU A 155 -3.90 11.26 -30.00
N SER A 156 -3.94 11.49 -28.69
CA SER A 156 -4.07 12.81 -28.07
C SER A 156 -3.17 12.89 -26.84
N ARG A 157 -2.64 14.09 -26.57
CA ARG A 157 -1.79 14.32 -25.40
C ARG A 157 -2.66 14.44 -24.15
N PRO A 158 -2.56 13.52 -23.18
CA PRO A 158 -3.30 13.61 -21.93
C PRO A 158 -2.60 14.60 -20.98
N ASP A 159 -3.34 15.13 -20.01
CA ASP A 159 -2.78 15.91 -18.90
C ASP A 159 -2.00 15.00 -17.95
N ILE A 160 -2.54 13.77 -17.74
CA ILE A 160 -1.96 12.78 -16.85
C ILE A 160 -1.92 11.42 -17.56
N LEU A 161 -0.75 10.80 -17.51
CA LEU A 161 -0.51 9.45 -18.00
C LEU A 161 -0.18 8.53 -16.82
N ILE A 162 -1.05 7.57 -16.55
CA ILE A 162 -0.80 6.53 -15.54
C ILE A 162 -0.29 5.29 -16.26
N VAL A 163 0.91 4.84 -15.92
CA VAL A 163 1.53 3.66 -16.50
C VAL A 163 1.70 2.59 -15.43
N GLU A 164 1.03 1.46 -15.62
CA GLU A 164 1.18 0.29 -14.75
C GLU A 164 2.22 -0.66 -15.35
N TYR A 165 3.29 -0.90 -14.58
CA TYR A 165 4.33 -1.84 -14.95
C TYR A 165 4.01 -3.26 -14.45
N PRO A 166 4.53 -4.30 -15.11
CA PRO A 166 4.47 -5.65 -14.59
C PRO A 166 5.21 -5.75 -13.24
N ALA A 167 4.95 -6.82 -12.49
CA ALA A 167 5.62 -7.02 -11.21
C ALA A 167 7.14 -7.13 -11.38
N ILE A 168 7.87 -6.48 -10.50
CA ILE A 168 9.35 -6.41 -10.54
C ILE A 168 9.99 -7.80 -10.54
N GLN A 169 9.44 -8.73 -9.77
CA GLN A 169 9.93 -10.10 -9.68
C GLN A 169 9.90 -10.86 -11.01
N GLN A 170 9.02 -10.48 -11.95
CA GLN A 170 8.89 -11.16 -13.23
C GLN A 170 9.94 -10.71 -14.27
N TYR A 171 10.31 -9.43 -14.27
CA TYR A 171 11.09 -8.83 -15.36
C TYR A 171 12.33 -8.08 -14.91
N GLY A 172 12.63 -8.06 -13.62
CA GLY A 172 13.67 -7.22 -13.05
C GLY A 172 13.25 -5.75 -12.92
N THR A 173 13.97 -4.99 -12.12
CA THR A 173 13.67 -3.57 -11.91
C THR A 173 14.44 -2.72 -12.89
N PRO A 174 13.79 -1.88 -13.69
CA PRO A 174 14.50 -0.82 -14.40
C PRO A 174 15.12 0.12 -13.36
N SER A 175 16.44 0.13 -13.26
CA SER A 175 17.17 0.87 -12.22
C SER A 175 16.89 2.38 -12.23
N HIS A 176 16.54 2.96 -13.39
CA HIS A 176 16.21 4.38 -13.53
C HIS A 176 14.89 4.78 -12.84
N LEU A 177 13.93 3.84 -12.65
CA LEU A 177 12.68 4.12 -11.94
C LEU A 177 12.86 4.21 -10.42
N LEU A 178 13.93 3.62 -9.88
CA LEU A 178 14.27 3.68 -8.47
C LEU A 178 15.14 4.89 -8.12
N GLY A 179 15.83 5.48 -9.10
CA GLY A 179 16.78 6.59 -8.90
C GLY A 179 16.19 7.99 -9.05
N SER A 180 14.95 8.14 -9.52
CA SER A 180 14.34 9.45 -9.80
C SER A 180 13.58 10.10 -8.63
N SER A 181 13.69 9.55 -7.43
CA SER A 181 13.07 10.11 -6.22
C SER A 181 14.09 10.90 -5.39
N GLN A 182 14.68 11.94 -5.96
CA GLN A 182 15.33 13.01 -5.21
C GLN A 182 14.51 14.27 -5.24
#